data_d3b90a5d8a6da16eb5df2b9b1c11731d
#
_entry.id   d3b90a5d8a6da16eb5df2b9b1c11731d
#
_cell.length_a   1.000
_cell.length_b   1.000
_cell.length_c   1.000
_cell.angle_alpha   90.00
_cell.angle_beta   90.00
_cell.angle_gamma   90.00
#
_symmetry.space_group_name_H-M   'P 1'
#
loop_
_entity.id
_entity.type
_entity.pdbx_description
1 polymer ?
#
loop_
_entity_poly.entity_id
_entity_poly.type
_entity_poly.pdbx_seq_one_letter_code
_entity_poly.pdbx_strand_id
1 'polypeptide(L)'
;MKILKGIFKFIIGLLVAAGAYMLYAENANYTFDEEKAADYATKNAEVKSRTWCAWYVMRALQEGGCPIYLLPAYGYSWLLPRMDFVEVNKDNYEPHKGDLIVFPAIGKHIWGHIQMWNGQQWVSDFRQKNMIPAKA
;
A
#
# COMPACT_ATOMS: atom_id res chain seq x y z
N MET A 1 -9.46 -35.94 -14.12
CA MET A 1 -9.32 -36.09 -12.65
C MET A 1 -7.90 -35.83 -12.12
N LYS A 2 -6.85 -36.37 -12.73
CA LYS A 2 -5.45 -36.11 -12.30
C LYS A 2 -5.03 -34.65 -12.43
N ILE A 3 -5.42 -33.96 -13.51
CA ILE A 3 -5.14 -32.54 -13.75
C ILE A 3 -5.81 -31.67 -12.69
N LEU A 4 -7.06 -31.92 -12.36
CA LEU A 4 -7.79 -31.18 -11.34
C LEU A 4 -7.17 -31.32 -9.95
N LYS A 5 -6.71 -32.53 -9.58
CA LYS A 5 -5.98 -32.74 -8.33
C LYS A 5 -4.63 -32.02 -8.29
N GLY A 6 -3.94 -31.94 -9.43
CA GLY A 6 -2.69 -31.20 -9.55
C GLY A 6 -2.90 -29.69 -9.38
N ILE A 7 -3.91 -29.13 -10.03
CA ILE A 7 -4.29 -27.72 -9.90
C ILE A 7 -4.69 -27.39 -8.46
N PHE A 8 -5.48 -28.23 -7.81
CA PHE A 8 -5.90 -28.05 -6.43
C PHE A 8 -4.72 -28.03 -5.45
N LYS A 9 -3.77 -28.98 -5.59
CA LYS A 9 -2.53 -28.97 -4.79
C LYS A 9 -1.68 -27.75 -5.02
N PHE A 10 -1.59 -27.27 -6.26
CA PHE A 10 -0.85 -26.07 -6.61
C PHE A 10 -1.47 -24.82 -5.96
N ILE A 11 -2.80 -24.68 -6.02
CA ILE A 11 -3.52 -23.58 -5.37
C ILE A 11 -3.31 -23.58 -3.85
N ILE A 12 -3.42 -24.74 -3.21
CA ILE A 12 -3.15 -24.88 -1.77
C ILE A 12 -1.71 -24.48 -1.46
N GLY A 13 -0.74 -24.91 -2.24
CA GLY A 13 0.66 -24.52 -2.07
C GLY A 13 0.86 -23.01 -2.15
N LEU A 14 0.21 -22.32 -3.09
CA LEU A 14 0.25 -20.86 -3.21
C LEU A 14 -0.39 -20.16 -2.01
N LEU A 15 -1.52 -20.65 -1.51
CA LEU A 15 -2.18 -20.07 -0.34
C LEU A 15 -1.34 -20.24 0.94
N VAL A 16 -0.69 -21.38 1.12
CA VAL A 16 0.23 -21.63 2.23
C VAL A 16 1.44 -20.69 2.15
N ALA A 17 2.04 -20.54 0.97
CA ALA A 17 3.17 -19.64 0.75
C ALA A 17 2.79 -18.17 0.99
N ALA A 18 1.62 -17.72 0.53
CA ALA A 18 1.10 -16.39 0.79
C ALA A 18 0.88 -16.15 2.29
N GLY A 19 0.25 -17.08 2.99
CA GLY A 19 0.05 -17.01 4.44
C GLY A 19 1.36 -16.97 5.22
N ALA A 20 2.34 -17.78 4.84
CA ALA A 20 3.68 -17.76 5.43
C ALA A 20 4.40 -16.43 5.23
N TYR A 21 4.28 -15.83 4.03
CA TYR A 21 4.85 -14.51 3.76
C TYR A 21 4.18 -13.41 4.60
N MET A 22 2.86 -13.45 4.74
CA MET A 22 2.11 -12.49 5.57
C MET A 22 2.58 -12.55 7.04
N LEU A 23 2.69 -13.76 7.60
CA LEU A 23 3.22 -13.95 8.96
C LEU A 23 4.66 -13.47 9.10
N TYR A 24 5.51 -13.76 8.12
CA TYR A 24 6.87 -13.24 8.07
C TYR A 24 6.89 -11.72 8.06
N ALA A 25 6.14 -11.10 7.16
CA ALA A 25 6.09 -9.65 6.99
C ALA A 25 5.70 -8.93 8.28
N GLU A 26 4.63 -9.39 8.94
CA GLU A 26 4.12 -8.78 10.17
C GLU A 26 5.03 -8.99 11.40
N ASN A 27 5.98 -9.92 11.34
CA ASN A 27 6.93 -10.20 12.43
C ASN A 27 8.39 -9.88 12.06
N ALA A 28 8.64 -9.36 10.87
CA ALA A 28 9.99 -9.05 10.43
C ALA A 28 10.53 -7.81 11.14
N ASN A 29 11.79 -7.89 11.57
CA ASN A 29 12.54 -6.70 11.95
C ASN A 29 13.04 -6.00 10.69
N TYR A 30 12.65 -4.75 10.49
CA TYR A 30 13.09 -3.95 9.35
C TYR A 30 13.29 -2.49 9.76
N THR A 31 14.08 -1.78 8.98
CA THR A 31 14.21 -0.33 9.09
C THR A 31 13.54 0.30 7.87
N PHE A 32 12.58 1.17 8.11
CA PHE A 32 11.90 1.87 7.03
C PHE A 32 12.66 3.13 6.63
N ASP A 33 13.02 3.22 5.36
CA ASP A 33 13.63 4.39 4.72
C ASP A 33 12.53 5.20 4.01
N GLU A 34 12.04 6.21 4.70
CA GLU A 34 10.95 7.09 4.25
C GLU A 34 11.32 7.88 3.01
N GLU A 35 12.56 8.36 2.94
CA GLU A 35 13.08 9.12 1.79
C GLU A 35 13.08 8.24 0.54
N LYS A 36 13.63 7.05 0.64
CA LYS A 36 13.70 6.10 -0.47
C LYS A 36 12.31 5.69 -0.95
N ALA A 37 11.39 5.45 -0.03
CA ALA A 37 9.99 5.13 -0.36
C ALA A 37 9.32 6.29 -1.10
N ALA A 38 9.42 7.50 -0.59
CA ALA A 38 8.82 8.71 -1.18
C ALA A 38 9.41 9.04 -2.56
N ASP A 39 10.71 8.91 -2.71
CA ASP A 39 11.40 9.12 -3.98
C ASP A 39 10.97 8.09 -5.04
N TYR A 40 10.86 6.82 -4.64
CA TYR A 40 10.35 5.77 -5.52
C TYR A 40 8.90 6.05 -5.95
N ALA A 41 8.03 6.42 -5.02
CA ALA A 41 6.64 6.77 -5.32
C ALA A 41 6.57 7.92 -6.34
N THR A 42 7.34 8.96 -6.13
CA THR A 42 7.37 10.14 -7.01
C THR A 42 7.87 9.78 -8.41
N LYS A 43 8.95 9.01 -8.51
CA LYS A 43 9.57 8.61 -9.77
C LYS A 43 8.64 7.73 -10.62
N ASN A 44 7.88 6.87 -9.99
CA ASN A 44 7.04 5.89 -10.68
C ASN A 44 5.59 6.34 -10.87
N ALA A 45 5.18 7.47 -10.28
CA ALA A 45 3.83 7.98 -10.43
C ALA A 45 3.53 8.40 -11.88
N GLU A 46 2.35 8.05 -12.33
CA GLU A 46 1.85 8.37 -13.66
C GLU A 46 1.29 9.81 -13.71
N VAL A 47 0.99 10.27 -14.91
CA VAL A 47 0.33 11.58 -15.12
C VAL A 47 -1.15 11.52 -14.72
N LYS A 48 -1.79 10.36 -14.94
CA LYS A 48 -3.20 10.10 -14.61
C LYS A 48 -3.32 8.81 -13.83
N SER A 49 -4.38 8.74 -13.02
CA SER A 49 -4.70 7.52 -12.28
C SER A 49 -4.91 6.32 -13.22
N ARG A 50 -4.35 5.18 -12.79
CA ARG A 50 -4.55 3.87 -13.42
C ARG A 50 -5.39 2.94 -12.56
N THR A 51 -5.99 3.43 -11.48
CA THR A 51 -6.75 2.65 -10.51
C THR A 51 -5.93 1.58 -9.76
N TRP A 52 -4.61 1.77 -9.69
CA TRP A 52 -3.65 0.84 -9.07
C TRP A 52 -2.94 1.45 -7.86
N CYS A 53 -3.59 2.38 -7.15
CA CYS A 53 -2.98 3.10 -6.02
C CYS A 53 -2.33 2.16 -4.98
N ALA A 54 -3.02 1.08 -4.61
CA ALA A 54 -2.49 0.11 -3.65
C ALA A 54 -1.20 -0.57 -4.11
N TRP A 55 -1.11 -0.94 -5.38
CA TRP A 55 0.09 -1.52 -5.96
C TRP A 55 1.27 -0.55 -5.94
N TYR A 56 1.06 0.68 -6.40
CA TYR A 56 2.12 1.69 -6.47
C TYR A 56 2.66 2.05 -5.09
N VAL A 57 1.77 2.25 -4.12
CA VAL A 57 2.18 2.58 -2.75
C VAL A 57 2.85 1.39 -2.07
N MET A 58 2.33 0.17 -2.26
CA MET A 58 2.99 -1.04 -1.77
C MET A 58 4.42 -1.16 -2.29
N ARG A 59 4.62 -0.96 -3.60
CA ARG A 59 5.97 -1.02 -4.20
C ARG A 59 6.90 0.05 -3.62
N ALA A 60 6.39 1.25 -3.36
CA ALA A 60 7.18 2.31 -2.72
C ALA A 60 7.58 1.93 -1.28
N LEU A 61 6.66 1.37 -0.51
CA LEU A 61 6.93 0.88 0.84
C LEU A 61 7.96 -0.25 0.84
N GLN A 62 7.85 -1.20 -0.09
CA GLN A 62 8.83 -2.28 -0.24
C GLN A 62 10.22 -1.75 -0.61
N GLU A 63 10.29 -0.75 -1.48
CA GLU A 63 11.55 -0.10 -1.85
C GLU A 63 12.18 0.61 -0.65
N GLY A 64 11.38 1.17 0.26
CA GLY A 64 11.81 1.70 1.54
C GLY A 64 12.18 0.64 2.59
N GLY A 65 12.08 -0.64 2.26
CA GLY A 65 12.48 -1.74 3.15
C GLY A 65 11.35 -2.35 3.97
N CYS A 66 10.10 -1.86 3.85
CA CYS A 66 8.96 -2.45 4.53
C CYS A 66 8.50 -3.72 3.81
N PRO A 67 8.50 -4.90 4.44
CA PRO A 67 8.10 -6.17 3.81
C PRO A 67 6.58 -6.31 3.68
N ILE A 68 5.92 -5.26 3.26
CA ILE A 68 4.47 -5.18 3.11
C ILE A 68 3.97 -6.01 1.92
N TYR A 69 2.70 -6.37 1.92
CA TYR A 69 2.07 -7.16 0.86
C TYR A 69 0.82 -6.47 0.31
N LEU A 70 0.35 -6.96 -0.85
CA LEU A 70 -0.77 -6.34 -1.55
C LEU A 70 -2.10 -6.66 -0.86
N LEU A 71 -2.83 -5.59 -0.56
CA LEU A 71 -4.23 -5.59 -0.14
C LEU A 71 -5.01 -4.57 -0.98
N PRO A 72 -6.34 -4.65 -1.01
CA PRO A 72 -7.15 -3.51 -1.43
C PRO A 72 -6.80 -2.29 -0.59
N ALA A 73 -6.86 -1.09 -1.17
CA ALA A 73 -6.38 0.13 -0.50
C ALA A 73 -6.97 0.33 0.91
N TYR A 74 -8.27 0.07 1.10
CA TYR A 74 -8.91 0.17 2.42
C TYR A 74 -8.32 -0.81 3.45
N GLY A 75 -7.74 -1.93 3.02
CA GLY A 75 -7.14 -2.94 3.91
C GLY A 75 -5.87 -2.48 4.60
N TYR A 76 -5.22 -1.46 4.07
CA TYR A 76 -4.01 -0.90 4.68
C TYR A 76 -4.26 -0.20 6.01
N SER A 77 -5.48 0.25 6.29
CA SER A 77 -5.85 0.74 7.62
C SER A 77 -5.71 -0.33 8.71
N TRP A 78 -5.92 -1.59 8.35
CA TRP A 78 -5.71 -2.74 9.22
C TRP A 78 -4.25 -3.20 9.25
N LEU A 79 -3.56 -3.18 8.09
CA LEU A 79 -2.21 -3.72 7.97
C LEU A 79 -1.12 -2.78 8.52
N LEU A 80 -1.20 -1.49 8.21
CA LEU A 80 -0.15 -0.54 8.57
C LEU A 80 0.19 -0.49 10.07
N PRO A 81 -0.79 -0.52 11.00
CA PRO A 81 -0.46 -0.60 12.42
C PRO A 81 0.28 -1.88 12.83
N ARG A 82 0.09 -2.97 12.08
CA ARG A 82 0.81 -4.24 12.27
C ARG A 82 2.24 -4.21 11.71
N MET A 83 2.51 -3.22 10.87
CA MET A 83 3.82 -2.94 10.28
C MET A 83 4.50 -1.74 10.95
N ASP A 84 4.20 -1.51 12.23
CA ASP A 84 4.77 -0.45 13.07
C ASP A 84 4.52 1.00 12.61
N PHE A 85 3.54 1.22 11.73
CA PHE A 85 3.05 2.56 11.42
C PHE A 85 2.10 3.06 12.50
N VAL A 86 2.28 4.30 12.93
CA VAL A 86 1.46 4.93 13.98
C VAL A 86 0.37 5.78 13.35
N GLU A 87 -0.88 5.55 13.73
CA GLU A 87 -1.98 6.40 13.31
C GLU A 87 -1.96 7.72 14.08
N VAL A 88 -2.09 8.84 13.36
CA VAL A 88 -2.08 10.19 13.91
C VAL A 88 -3.36 10.94 13.58
N ASN A 89 -3.71 11.92 14.42
CA ASN A 89 -4.85 12.79 14.14
C ASN A 89 -4.50 13.79 13.04
N LYS A 90 -5.20 13.71 11.92
CA LYS A 90 -4.97 14.56 10.74
C LYS A 90 -5.16 16.05 10.98
N ASP A 91 -5.98 16.46 11.95
CA ASP A 91 -6.40 17.86 12.12
C ASP A 91 -5.28 18.75 12.66
N ASN A 92 -4.27 18.17 13.33
CA ASN A 92 -3.13 18.88 13.90
C ASN A 92 -1.79 18.29 13.47
N TYR A 93 -1.74 17.65 12.32
CA TYR A 93 -0.56 16.95 11.85
C TYR A 93 -0.09 17.50 10.50
N GLU A 94 1.18 17.85 10.44
CA GLU A 94 1.85 18.16 9.17
C GLU A 94 2.55 16.92 8.66
N PRO A 95 2.24 16.48 7.43
CA PRO A 95 2.80 15.23 6.92
C PRO A 95 4.30 15.36 6.64
N HIS A 96 5.03 14.27 6.92
CA HIS A 96 6.44 14.08 6.58
C HIS A 96 6.56 13.10 5.41
N LYS A 97 7.69 13.12 4.73
CA LYS A 97 7.96 12.16 3.65
C LYS A 97 7.73 10.73 4.11
N GLY A 98 7.06 9.94 3.29
CA GLY A 98 6.74 8.56 3.60
C GLY A 98 5.45 8.37 4.40
N ASP A 99 4.83 9.43 4.89
CA ASP A 99 3.53 9.34 5.55
C ASP A 99 2.43 8.92 4.58
N LEU A 100 1.44 8.25 5.09
CA LEU A 100 0.37 7.63 4.31
C LEU A 100 -1.00 8.14 4.73
N ILE A 101 -1.90 8.27 3.78
CA ILE A 101 -3.34 8.36 4.04
C ILE A 101 -4.04 7.18 3.39
N VAL A 102 -4.94 6.56 4.14
CA VAL A 102 -5.82 5.51 3.66
C VAL A 102 -7.26 6.00 3.73
N PHE A 103 -7.95 5.97 2.61
CA PHE A 103 -9.38 6.29 2.52
C PHE A 103 -10.20 5.00 2.47
N PRO A 104 -11.34 4.97 3.18
CA PRO A 104 -12.22 3.82 3.16
C PRO A 104 -12.88 3.62 1.80
N ALA A 105 -13.45 2.46 1.59
CA ALA A 105 -14.30 2.18 0.44
C ALA A 105 -15.60 2.98 0.55
N ILE A 106 -15.86 3.88 -0.39
CA ILE A 106 -17.04 4.74 -0.42
C ILE A 106 -17.59 4.85 -1.85
N GLY A 107 -18.88 4.63 -2.02
CA GLY A 107 -19.57 4.81 -3.29
C GLY A 107 -18.95 4.01 -4.43
N LYS A 108 -18.53 4.68 -5.49
CA LYS A 108 -17.86 4.06 -6.64
C LYS A 108 -16.44 3.56 -6.37
N HIS A 109 -15.79 4.05 -5.29
CA HIS A 109 -14.46 3.65 -4.87
C HIS A 109 -14.54 2.45 -3.92
N ILE A 110 -14.98 1.33 -4.44
CA ILE A 110 -15.18 0.09 -3.66
C ILE A 110 -13.90 -0.48 -3.04
N TRP A 111 -12.73 -0.08 -3.54
CA TRP A 111 -11.42 -0.51 -3.04
C TRP A 111 -10.76 0.49 -2.09
N GLY A 112 -11.40 1.65 -1.86
CA GLY A 112 -10.78 2.76 -1.15
C GLY A 112 -9.65 3.43 -1.95
N HIS A 113 -8.80 4.16 -1.26
CA HIS A 113 -7.63 4.80 -1.86
C HIS A 113 -6.49 4.85 -0.84
N ILE A 114 -5.26 4.78 -1.31
CA ILE A 114 -4.05 4.96 -0.51
C ILE A 114 -3.08 5.88 -1.24
N GLN A 115 -2.40 6.75 -0.50
CA GLN A 115 -1.45 7.72 -1.03
C GLN A 115 -0.33 7.98 -0.03
N MET A 116 0.83 8.39 -0.55
CA MET A 116 2.03 8.72 0.23
C MET A 116 2.40 10.19 0.05
N TRP A 117 2.84 10.84 1.11
CA TRP A 117 3.41 12.18 1.05
C TRP A 117 4.86 12.12 0.61
N ASN A 118 5.23 12.88 -0.43
CA ASN A 118 6.59 12.92 -0.93
C ASN A 118 7.42 14.14 -0.46
N GLY A 119 6.87 14.93 0.45
CA GLY A 119 7.46 16.17 0.92
C GLY A 119 6.89 17.43 0.26
N GLN A 120 6.17 17.29 -0.86
CA GLN A 120 5.57 18.40 -1.62
C GLN A 120 4.11 18.16 -1.99
N GLN A 121 3.74 16.91 -2.28
CA GLN A 121 2.41 16.52 -2.70
C GLN A 121 2.10 15.07 -2.34
N TRP A 122 0.82 14.75 -2.38
CA TRP A 122 0.35 13.36 -2.27
C TRP A 122 0.55 12.61 -3.59
N VAL A 123 1.05 11.40 -3.48
CA VAL A 123 1.36 10.52 -4.61
C VAL A 123 0.77 9.15 -4.37
N SER A 124 0.09 8.62 -5.37
CA SER A 124 -0.40 7.25 -5.41
C SER A 124 0.12 6.56 -6.68
N ASP A 125 -0.74 6.02 -7.53
CA ASP A 125 -0.40 5.66 -8.90
C ASP A 125 -0.22 6.89 -9.81
N PHE A 126 -0.61 8.06 -9.31
CA PHE A 126 -0.41 9.34 -9.99
C PHE A 126 -0.05 10.46 -8.99
N ARG A 127 0.50 11.56 -9.49
CA ARG A 127 0.77 12.76 -8.69
C ARG A 127 -0.52 13.54 -8.50
N GLN A 128 -0.93 13.72 -7.25
CA GLN A 128 -2.20 14.34 -6.91
C GLN A 128 -2.05 15.84 -6.69
N LYS A 129 -3.00 16.63 -7.16
CA LYS A 129 -3.03 18.07 -6.93
C LYS A 129 -3.58 18.40 -5.54
N ASN A 130 -4.44 17.55 -4.99
CA ASN A 130 -5.11 17.75 -3.71
C ASN A 130 -4.97 16.51 -2.82
N MET A 131 -5.10 16.70 -1.52
CA MET A 131 -5.12 15.61 -0.54
C MET A 131 -6.26 14.63 -0.83
N ILE A 132 -7.46 15.15 -1.09
CA ILE A 132 -8.60 14.31 -1.47
C ILE A 132 -8.51 14.10 -2.97
N PRO A 133 -8.39 12.85 -3.44
CA PRO A 133 -8.41 12.56 -4.87
C PRO A 133 -9.69 13.12 -5.50
N ALA A 134 -9.58 13.56 -6.74
CA ALA A 134 -10.70 14.18 -7.45
C ALA A 134 -11.97 13.36 -7.25
N LYS A 135 -13.04 14.09 -6.96
CA LYS A 135 -14.37 13.50 -6.75
C LYS A 135 -14.71 12.54 -7.89
N ALA A 136 -14.91 11.35 -7.50
CA ALA A 136 -15.51 10.38 -8.39
C ALA A 136 -16.93 10.77 -8.73
#